data_120d6d708c6ebd693f2835a8fbc6412d
#
_entry.id   120d6d708c6ebd693f2835a8fbc6412d
#
_cell.length_a   1.000
_cell.length_b   1.000
_cell.length_c   1.000
_cell.angle_alpha   90.00
_cell.angle_beta   90.00
_cell.angle_gamma   90.00
#
_symmetry.space_group_name_H-M   'P 1'
#
loop_
_entity.id
_entity.type
_entity.pdbx_description
1 polymer ?
#
loop_
_entity_poly.entity_id
_entity_poly.type
_entity_poly.pdbx_seq_one_letter_code
_entity_poly.pdbx_strand_id
1 'polypeptide(L)'
;EEAAMRNLSSAVISFRTHPQQVLHPEIPFRMLTSPEERAELLRKTGIDRTIFLDFTPEMSLLSAYDFLKILSNRYCIKGLIIGYDHRFGHNRAEGFEEYVKYGKDLGIEIIHAPEFVTDLGPVSSSIIRKYLLQGDVCTANRLLSYPYTLHGNVVKGFQVGRKIGFPTANLNIDYPDKLIPANGVYAVRIGIPDGKHYGGMLNIGHRPTLNRPNDYS
;
A
#
# COMPACT_ATOMS: atom_id res chain seq x y z
N GLU A 1 -16.60 -13.44 2.41
CA GLU A 1 -17.69 -14.11 3.15
C GLU A 1 -18.95 -13.26 3.15
N GLU A 2 -18.98 -12.04 3.72
CA GLU A 2 -20.13 -11.15 3.81
C GLU A 2 -20.83 -10.90 2.45
N ALA A 3 -20.05 -10.65 1.40
CA ALA A 3 -20.61 -10.47 0.07
C ALA A 3 -21.28 -11.76 -0.48
N ALA A 4 -20.63 -12.90 -0.29
CA ALA A 4 -21.17 -14.19 -0.73
C ALA A 4 -22.48 -14.54 -0.02
N MET A 5 -22.58 -14.30 1.30
CA MET A 5 -23.83 -14.53 2.05
C MET A 5 -25.01 -13.68 1.55
N ARG A 6 -24.70 -12.53 0.94
CA ARG A 6 -25.70 -11.60 0.38
C ARG A 6 -25.88 -11.74 -1.14
N ASN A 7 -25.22 -12.71 -1.76
CA ASN A 7 -25.19 -12.89 -3.22
C ASN A 7 -24.74 -11.60 -3.95
N LEU A 8 -23.71 -10.95 -3.41
CA LEU A 8 -23.10 -9.72 -3.95
C LEU A 8 -21.65 -9.97 -4.36
N SER A 9 -21.14 -9.16 -5.28
CA SER A 9 -19.70 -9.11 -5.57
C SER A 9 -18.97 -8.32 -4.49
N SER A 10 -17.77 -8.79 -4.13
CA SER A 10 -16.89 -8.11 -3.19
C SER A 10 -16.02 -7.06 -3.89
N ALA A 11 -15.81 -5.92 -3.23
CA ALA A 11 -14.92 -4.89 -3.72
C ALA A 11 -14.11 -4.24 -2.59
N VAL A 12 -12.86 -3.86 -2.90
CA VAL A 12 -12.06 -2.98 -2.03
C VAL A 12 -11.95 -1.62 -2.70
N ILE A 13 -12.24 -0.58 -1.93
CA ILE A 13 -12.01 0.81 -2.33
C ILE A 13 -10.67 1.24 -1.77
N SER A 14 -9.81 1.78 -2.62
CA SER A 14 -8.50 2.30 -2.26
C SER A 14 -8.22 3.60 -3.00
N PHE A 15 -7.25 4.37 -2.54
CA PHE A 15 -6.82 5.59 -3.22
C PHE A 15 -5.53 5.35 -4.01
N ARG A 16 -5.42 5.92 -5.22
CA ARG A 16 -4.17 5.92 -5.99
C ARG A 16 -3.11 6.69 -5.23
N THR A 17 -3.41 7.93 -4.91
CA THR A 17 -2.57 8.81 -4.10
C THR A 17 -3.05 8.75 -2.65
N HIS A 18 -2.13 8.63 -1.72
CA HIS A 18 -2.49 8.60 -0.30
C HIS A 18 -3.04 9.96 0.15
N PRO A 19 -4.12 10.01 0.95
CA PRO A 19 -4.68 11.28 1.43
C PRO A 19 -3.63 12.22 2.05
N GLN A 20 -2.67 11.70 2.79
CA GLN A 20 -1.60 12.49 3.39
C GLN A 20 -0.72 13.21 2.36
N GLN A 21 -0.47 12.62 1.19
CA GLN A 21 0.31 13.26 0.12
C GLN A 21 -0.42 14.45 -0.50
N VAL A 22 -1.75 14.45 -0.49
CA VAL A 22 -2.58 15.54 -1.02
C VAL A 22 -2.80 16.63 0.04
N LEU A 23 -3.04 16.24 1.28
CA LEU A 23 -3.33 17.17 2.37
C LEU A 23 -2.06 17.84 2.93
N HIS A 24 -0.93 17.14 2.87
CA HIS A 24 0.36 17.58 3.41
C HIS A 24 1.48 17.30 2.40
N PRO A 25 1.46 17.95 1.21
CA PRO A 25 2.44 17.71 0.15
C PRO A 25 3.87 18.08 0.56
N GLU A 26 4.01 18.93 1.57
CA GLU A 26 5.30 19.33 2.17
C GLU A 26 5.94 18.22 3.02
N ILE A 27 5.17 17.21 3.45
CA ILE A 27 5.67 16.10 4.26
C ILE A 27 5.93 14.89 3.35
N PRO A 28 7.19 14.46 3.17
CA PRO A 28 7.49 13.27 2.37
C PRO A 28 6.76 12.05 2.93
N PHE A 29 5.94 11.43 2.11
CA PHE A 29 5.21 10.22 2.48
C PHE A 29 5.53 9.07 1.53
N ARG A 30 6.01 7.96 2.06
CA ARG A 30 6.36 6.78 1.28
C ARG A 30 5.32 5.68 1.41
N MET A 31 4.95 5.10 0.28
CA MET A 31 3.94 4.04 0.18
C MET A 31 4.56 2.67 0.40
N LEU A 32 3.83 1.79 1.08
CA LEU A 32 4.23 0.38 1.22
C LEU A 32 4.05 -0.40 -0.08
N THR A 33 3.07 0.00 -0.89
CA THR A 33 2.76 -0.65 -2.18
C THR A 33 2.46 0.41 -3.23
N SER A 34 2.85 0.18 -4.49
CA SER A 34 2.27 0.92 -5.60
C SER A 34 0.79 0.56 -5.76
N PRO A 35 -0.02 1.34 -6.53
CA PRO A 35 -1.39 0.96 -6.87
C PRO A 35 -1.47 -0.41 -7.54
N GLU A 36 -0.55 -0.73 -8.45
CA GLU A 36 -0.47 -1.99 -9.20
C GLU A 36 -0.14 -3.17 -8.27
N GLU A 37 0.88 -3.03 -7.41
CA GLU A 37 1.22 -4.02 -6.39
C GLU A 37 0.03 -4.29 -5.46
N ARG A 38 -0.67 -3.23 -5.04
CA ARG A 38 -1.83 -3.33 -4.17
C ARG A 38 -2.98 -4.07 -4.86
N ALA A 39 -3.25 -3.76 -6.13
CA ALA A 39 -4.27 -4.46 -6.91
C ALA A 39 -3.96 -5.96 -7.03
N GLU A 40 -2.70 -6.31 -7.27
CA GLU A 40 -2.27 -7.70 -7.36
C GLU A 40 -2.41 -8.44 -6.02
N LEU A 41 -1.98 -7.81 -4.93
CA LEU A 41 -2.12 -8.38 -3.59
C LEU A 41 -3.58 -8.60 -3.22
N LEU A 42 -4.44 -7.62 -3.47
CA LEU A 42 -5.88 -7.72 -3.22
C LEU A 42 -6.52 -8.83 -4.05
N ARG A 43 -6.16 -8.95 -5.33
CA ARG A 43 -6.66 -10.04 -6.19
C ARG A 43 -6.34 -11.43 -5.61
N LYS A 44 -5.16 -11.61 -5.00
CA LYS A 44 -4.76 -12.87 -4.35
C LYS A 44 -5.61 -13.21 -3.12
N THR A 45 -6.32 -12.25 -2.53
CA THR A 45 -7.24 -12.50 -1.40
C THR A 45 -8.61 -13.01 -1.81
N GLY A 46 -8.89 -13.13 -3.11
CA GLY A 46 -10.19 -13.54 -3.62
C GLY A 46 -11.23 -12.42 -3.69
N ILE A 47 -10.83 -11.17 -3.54
CA ILE A 47 -11.70 -10.00 -3.79
C ILE A 47 -11.99 -9.89 -5.29
N ASP A 48 -13.26 -9.74 -5.66
CA ASP A 48 -13.70 -9.72 -7.07
C ASP A 48 -13.24 -8.45 -7.79
N ARG A 49 -13.20 -7.30 -7.11
CA ARG A 49 -12.88 -6.00 -7.69
C ARG A 49 -12.05 -5.13 -6.76
N THR A 50 -11.14 -4.35 -7.34
CA THR A 50 -10.45 -3.24 -6.67
C THR A 50 -10.83 -1.94 -7.36
N ILE A 51 -11.38 -1.00 -6.62
CA ILE A 51 -11.78 0.33 -7.11
C ILE A 51 -10.75 1.34 -6.60
N PHE A 52 -10.01 1.94 -7.52
CA PHE A 52 -9.09 3.02 -7.20
C PHE A 52 -9.77 4.36 -7.43
N LEU A 53 -9.86 5.14 -6.36
CA LEU A 53 -10.31 6.53 -6.40
C LEU A 53 -9.09 7.45 -6.39
N ASP A 54 -9.20 8.58 -7.08
CA ASP A 54 -8.24 9.66 -6.96
C ASP A 54 -8.65 10.54 -5.78
N PHE A 55 -7.80 10.59 -4.75
CA PHE A 55 -8.02 11.49 -3.63
C PHE A 55 -7.59 12.90 -4.04
N THR A 56 -8.56 13.81 -4.14
CA THR A 56 -8.33 15.20 -4.54
C THR A 56 -8.64 16.15 -3.38
N PRO A 57 -8.19 17.42 -3.44
CA PRO A 57 -8.60 18.43 -2.46
C PRO A 57 -10.11 18.54 -2.31
N GLU A 58 -10.88 18.48 -3.43
CA GLU A 58 -12.33 18.52 -3.40
C GLU A 58 -12.91 17.30 -2.69
N MET A 59 -12.36 16.11 -2.91
CA MET A 59 -12.78 14.89 -2.21
C MET A 59 -12.52 15.00 -0.71
N SER A 60 -11.46 15.68 -0.29
CA SER A 60 -11.15 15.89 1.13
C SER A 60 -12.16 16.75 1.87
N LEU A 61 -12.94 17.56 1.15
CA LEU A 61 -13.99 18.44 1.70
C LEU A 61 -15.35 17.74 1.80
N LEU A 62 -15.51 16.54 1.25
CA LEU A 62 -16.76 15.81 1.31
C LEU A 62 -17.12 15.43 2.75
N SER A 63 -18.40 15.61 3.10
CA SER A 63 -18.95 14.99 4.30
C SER A 63 -18.95 13.46 4.18
N ALA A 64 -19.06 12.74 5.29
CA ALA A 64 -19.19 11.29 5.23
C ALA A 64 -20.46 10.88 4.46
N TYR A 65 -21.55 11.62 4.63
CA TYR A 65 -22.78 11.38 3.89
C TYR A 65 -22.59 11.52 2.38
N ASP A 66 -21.96 12.61 1.91
CA ASP A 66 -21.73 12.82 0.48
C ASP A 66 -20.82 11.76 -0.11
N PHE A 67 -19.79 11.35 0.62
CA PHE A 67 -18.92 10.26 0.19
C PHE A 67 -19.71 8.94 0.03
N LEU A 68 -20.52 8.56 1.02
CA LEU A 68 -21.39 7.38 0.93
C LEU A 68 -22.38 7.47 -0.23
N LYS A 69 -22.95 8.67 -0.47
CA LYS A 69 -23.86 8.93 -1.59
C LYS A 69 -23.18 8.73 -2.95
N ILE A 70 -21.92 9.16 -3.09
CA ILE A 70 -21.12 8.90 -4.30
C ILE A 70 -20.92 7.40 -4.47
N LEU A 71 -20.58 6.66 -3.41
CA LEU A 71 -20.37 5.22 -3.47
C LEU A 71 -21.66 4.49 -3.86
N SER A 72 -22.80 4.88 -3.30
CA SER A 72 -24.11 4.32 -3.65
C SER A 72 -24.44 4.55 -5.12
N ASN A 73 -24.36 5.80 -5.57
CA ASN A 73 -24.83 6.21 -6.90
C ASN A 73 -23.90 5.73 -8.01
N ARG A 74 -22.58 5.82 -7.80
CA ARG A 74 -21.59 5.51 -8.85
C ARG A 74 -21.23 4.04 -8.92
N TYR A 75 -21.20 3.36 -7.77
CA TYR A 75 -20.73 1.97 -7.69
C TYR A 75 -21.82 0.99 -7.25
N CYS A 76 -23.03 1.49 -7.00
CA CYS A 76 -24.19 0.67 -6.61
C CYS A 76 -23.92 -0.22 -5.40
N ILE A 77 -23.12 0.25 -4.43
CA ILE A 77 -22.81 -0.53 -3.25
C ILE A 77 -24.06 -0.77 -2.41
N LYS A 78 -24.18 -1.97 -1.85
CA LYS A 78 -25.28 -2.39 -0.97
C LYS A 78 -24.82 -2.61 0.47
N GLY A 79 -23.52 -2.86 0.65
CA GLY A 79 -22.90 -3.01 1.96
C GLY A 79 -21.53 -2.34 1.97
N LEU A 80 -21.14 -1.76 3.10
CA LEU A 80 -19.82 -1.19 3.33
C LEU A 80 -19.28 -1.70 4.66
N ILE A 81 -18.14 -2.40 4.59
CA ILE A 81 -17.41 -2.84 5.77
C ILE A 81 -16.41 -1.76 6.15
N ILE A 82 -16.48 -1.28 7.38
CA ILE A 82 -15.63 -0.21 7.91
C ILE A 82 -14.76 -0.79 9.04
N GLY A 83 -13.44 -0.55 8.99
CA GLY A 83 -12.52 -0.95 10.04
C GLY A 83 -12.87 -0.32 11.40
N TYR A 84 -12.51 -0.98 12.49
CA TYR A 84 -12.91 -0.61 13.85
C TYR A 84 -12.54 0.83 14.24
N ASP A 85 -11.43 1.36 13.74
CA ASP A 85 -10.92 2.71 14.02
C ASP A 85 -11.01 3.65 12.81
N HIS A 86 -11.57 3.16 11.70
CA HIS A 86 -11.58 3.93 10.45
C HIS A 86 -12.62 5.04 10.48
N ARG A 87 -12.18 6.26 10.21
CA ARG A 87 -13.04 7.44 10.08
C ARG A 87 -12.81 8.12 8.74
N PHE A 88 -13.90 8.51 8.11
CA PHE A 88 -13.88 9.27 6.85
C PHE A 88 -14.84 10.47 6.92
N GLY A 89 -14.80 11.32 5.91
CA GLY A 89 -15.45 12.63 5.92
C GLY A 89 -14.49 13.74 6.35
N HIS A 90 -14.80 14.97 5.94
CA HIS A 90 -13.91 16.12 6.04
C HIS A 90 -13.36 16.38 7.46
N ASN A 91 -14.21 16.35 8.46
CA ASN A 91 -13.83 16.68 9.82
C ASN A 91 -13.51 15.46 10.71
N ARG A 92 -13.78 14.24 10.23
CA ARG A 92 -13.66 12.98 10.99
C ARG A 92 -14.38 12.99 12.36
N ALA A 93 -15.34 13.90 12.53
CA ALA A 93 -16.10 14.04 13.77
C ALA A 93 -17.15 12.94 13.92
N GLU A 94 -17.67 12.48 12.77
CA GLU A 94 -18.67 11.42 12.72
C GLU A 94 -18.03 10.06 13.01
N GLY A 95 -18.78 9.21 13.70
CA GLY A 95 -18.38 7.86 14.06
C GLY A 95 -19.24 6.81 13.37
N PHE A 96 -19.10 5.57 13.84
CA PHE A 96 -19.82 4.44 13.26
C PHE A 96 -21.34 4.58 13.30
N GLU A 97 -21.90 5.14 14.38
CA GLU A 97 -23.35 5.32 14.54
C GLU A 97 -23.92 6.28 13.50
N GLU A 98 -23.21 7.36 13.18
CA GLU A 98 -23.61 8.29 12.12
C GLU A 98 -23.56 7.60 10.76
N TYR A 99 -22.53 6.81 10.48
CA TYR A 99 -22.42 6.05 9.23
C TYR A 99 -23.57 5.05 9.06
N VAL A 100 -24.00 4.40 10.13
CA VAL A 100 -25.18 3.51 10.11
C VAL A 100 -26.46 4.27 9.74
N LYS A 101 -26.67 5.48 10.30
CA LYS A 101 -27.83 6.32 9.94
C LYS A 101 -27.77 6.71 8.46
N TYR A 102 -26.62 7.19 8.00
CA TYR A 102 -26.42 7.58 6.58
C TYR A 102 -26.59 6.37 5.64
N GLY A 103 -26.07 5.21 6.03
CA GLY A 103 -26.24 3.99 5.27
C GLY A 103 -27.71 3.61 5.11
N LYS A 104 -28.49 3.71 6.18
CA LYS A 104 -29.94 3.45 6.16
C LYS A 104 -30.67 4.36 5.18
N ASP A 105 -30.35 5.67 5.17
CA ASP A 105 -30.94 6.65 4.26
C ASP A 105 -30.56 6.39 2.80
N LEU A 106 -29.37 5.86 2.55
CA LEU A 106 -28.84 5.62 1.21
C LEU A 106 -29.04 4.17 0.71
N GLY A 107 -29.66 3.30 1.53
CA GLY A 107 -29.85 1.90 1.20
C GLY A 107 -28.54 1.08 1.19
N ILE A 108 -27.58 1.45 2.06
CA ILE A 108 -26.28 0.78 2.26
C ILE A 108 -26.27 0.18 3.67
N GLU A 109 -26.04 -1.12 3.79
CA GLU A 109 -25.75 -1.76 5.07
C GLU A 109 -24.34 -1.41 5.53
N ILE A 110 -24.19 -0.85 6.73
CA ILE A 110 -22.87 -0.54 7.31
C ILE A 110 -22.50 -1.62 8.30
N ILE A 111 -21.34 -2.25 8.08
CA ILE A 111 -20.84 -3.38 8.85
C ILE A 111 -19.54 -2.98 9.53
N HIS A 112 -19.41 -3.21 10.83
CA HIS A 112 -18.20 -2.93 11.60
C HIS A 112 -17.27 -4.13 11.56
N ALA A 113 -16.05 -3.95 11.02
CA ALA A 113 -15.03 -4.98 11.10
C ALA A 113 -14.37 -4.95 12.49
N PRO A 114 -14.13 -6.11 13.12
CA PRO A 114 -13.38 -6.17 14.37
C PRO A 114 -11.92 -5.77 14.17
N GLU A 115 -11.26 -5.38 15.27
CA GLU A 115 -9.82 -5.17 15.27
C GLU A 115 -9.07 -6.47 14.96
N PHE A 116 -8.07 -6.38 14.08
CA PHE A 116 -7.18 -7.50 13.80
C PHE A 116 -5.90 -7.37 14.61
N VAL A 117 -5.69 -8.30 15.52
CA VAL A 117 -4.51 -8.35 16.40
C VAL A 117 -3.75 -9.65 16.15
N THR A 118 -2.42 -9.58 16.09
CA THR A 118 -1.51 -10.73 15.97
C THR A 118 -0.75 -10.97 17.26
N ASP A 119 0.03 -12.06 17.29
CA ASP A 119 1.01 -12.35 18.37
C ASP A 119 2.09 -11.25 18.54
N LEU A 120 2.30 -10.43 17.50
CA LEU A 120 3.20 -9.26 17.50
C LEU A 120 2.49 -7.96 17.90
N GLY A 121 1.21 -8.03 18.28
CA GLY A 121 0.37 -6.89 18.61
C GLY A 121 -0.44 -6.36 17.42
N PRO A 122 -0.92 -5.12 17.49
CA PRO A 122 -1.74 -4.52 16.46
C PRO A 122 -0.94 -4.32 15.15
N VAL A 123 -1.59 -4.60 14.03
CA VAL A 123 -0.98 -4.42 12.69
C VAL A 123 -1.44 -3.10 12.08
N SER A 124 -0.48 -2.24 11.75
CA SER A 124 -0.75 -1.00 11.02
C SER A 124 0.35 -0.68 10.01
N SER A 125 -0.02 0.08 8.98
CA SER A 125 0.96 0.54 7.98
C SER A 125 2.09 1.36 8.61
N SER A 126 1.82 2.10 9.69
CA SER A 126 2.85 2.89 10.40
C SER A 126 3.87 2.01 11.10
N ILE A 127 3.42 0.93 11.74
CA ILE A 127 4.30 -0.05 12.39
C ILE A 127 5.18 -0.75 11.35
N ILE A 128 4.59 -1.18 10.23
CA ILE A 128 5.33 -1.83 9.15
C ILE A 128 6.39 -0.90 8.55
N ARG A 129 6.05 0.38 8.28
CA ARG A 129 7.03 1.39 7.83
C ARG A 129 8.19 1.54 8.80
N LYS A 130 7.91 1.58 10.09
CA LYS A 130 8.96 1.68 11.13
C LYS A 130 9.96 0.53 11.03
N TYR A 131 9.50 -0.72 10.94
CA TYR A 131 10.39 -1.88 10.81
C TYR A 131 11.20 -1.85 9.52
N LEU A 132 10.60 -1.51 8.39
CA LEU A 132 11.31 -1.37 7.11
C LEU A 132 12.40 -0.28 7.17
N LEU A 133 12.10 0.86 7.79
CA LEU A 133 13.05 1.97 7.96
C LEU A 133 14.15 1.66 8.97
N GLN A 134 13.99 0.64 9.80
CA GLN A 134 15.02 0.10 10.70
C GLN A 134 15.80 -1.06 10.08
N GLY A 135 15.41 -1.53 8.88
CA GLY A 135 16.01 -2.66 8.20
C GLY A 135 15.51 -4.03 8.69
N ASP A 136 14.59 -4.06 9.63
CA ASP A 136 13.97 -5.31 10.09
C ASP A 136 12.86 -5.77 9.14
N VAL A 137 13.29 -6.23 7.96
CA VAL A 137 12.37 -6.76 6.95
C VAL A 137 11.73 -8.09 7.38
N CYS A 138 12.35 -8.81 8.30
CA CYS A 138 11.79 -10.08 8.79
C CYS A 138 10.51 -9.84 9.59
N THR A 139 10.53 -8.91 10.55
CA THR A 139 9.35 -8.55 11.33
C THR A 139 8.30 -7.86 10.44
N ALA A 140 8.72 -6.98 9.52
CA ALA A 140 7.80 -6.36 8.56
C ALA A 140 7.06 -7.42 7.71
N ASN A 141 7.76 -8.44 7.21
CA ASN A 141 7.18 -9.54 6.43
C ASN A 141 6.20 -10.39 7.24
N ARG A 142 6.49 -10.63 8.52
CA ARG A 142 5.56 -11.35 9.42
C ARG A 142 4.27 -10.57 9.60
N LEU A 143 4.35 -9.26 9.83
CA LEU A 143 3.18 -8.39 9.97
C LEU A 143 2.39 -8.25 8.66
N LEU A 144 3.08 -8.23 7.51
CA LEU A 144 2.46 -8.19 6.19
C LEU A 144 1.83 -9.53 5.78
N SER A 145 2.30 -10.65 6.35
CA SER A 145 1.97 -12.03 5.92
C SER A 145 2.46 -12.37 4.49
N TYR A 146 3.33 -11.54 3.93
CA TYR A 146 4.00 -11.76 2.63
C TYR A 146 5.35 -11.02 2.60
N PRO A 147 6.31 -11.46 1.75
CA PRO A 147 7.58 -10.76 1.59
C PRO A 147 7.38 -9.35 1.04
N TYR A 148 8.03 -8.36 1.65
CA TYR A 148 8.07 -7.01 1.10
C TYR A 148 8.78 -7.00 -0.26
N THR A 149 8.17 -6.39 -1.26
CA THR A 149 8.61 -6.47 -2.65
C THR A 149 8.99 -5.08 -3.18
N LEU A 150 10.05 -5.04 -3.96
CA LEU A 150 10.46 -3.88 -4.75
C LEU A 150 10.36 -4.26 -6.24
N HIS A 151 9.64 -3.47 -7.02
CA HIS A 151 9.53 -3.61 -8.46
C HIS A 151 10.32 -2.51 -9.15
N GLY A 152 11.05 -2.87 -10.21
CA GLY A 152 11.84 -1.90 -10.95
C GLY A 152 12.49 -2.49 -12.18
N ASN A 153 13.08 -1.61 -12.96
CA ASN A 153 13.79 -1.96 -14.17
C ASN A 153 15.30 -2.01 -13.92
N VAL A 154 15.96 -2.98 -14.53
CA VAL A 154 17.41 -3.04 -14.51
C VAL A 154 17.99 -1.94 -15.39
N VAL A 155 18.78 -1.08 -14.79
CA VAL A 155 19.43 0.05 -15.47
C VAL A 155 20.95 -0.12 -15.53
N LYS A 156 21.56 0.50 -16.53
CA LYS A 156 23.00 0.47 -16.69
C LYS A 156 23.67 1.34 -15.63
N GLY A 157 24.48 0.72 -14.76
CA GLY A 157 25.31 1.42 -13.79
C GLY A 157 26.75 1.62 -14.31
N PHE A 158 27.65 1.97 -13.40
CA PHE A 158 29.07 2.24 -13.71
C PHE A 158 29.90 0.98 -14.06
N GLN A 159 29.31 -0.21 -13.99
CA GLN A 159 29.91 -1.49 -14.34
C GLN A 159 31.22 -1.81 -13.58
N VAL A 160 31.42 -1.25 -12.40
CA VAL A 160 32.61 -1.50 -11.58
C VAL A 160 32.71 -2.98 -11.19
N GLY A 161 31.59 -3.58 -10.77
CA GLY A 161 31.52 -5.00 -10.44
C GLY A 161 31.95 -5.90 -11.61
N ARG A 162 31.57 -5.57 -12.84
CA ARG A 162 31.99 -6.31 -14.04
C ARG A 162 33.49 -6.30 -14.24
N LYS A 163 34.17 -5.16 -13.92
CA LYS A 163 35.64 -5.04 -14.04
C LYS A 163 36.40 -5.88 -13.05
N ILE A 164 35.80 -6.19 -11.90
CA ILE A 164 36.40 -7.00 -10.83
C ILE A 164 35.85 -8.43 -10.78
N GLY A 165 35.13 -8.88 -11.82
CA GLY A 165 34.62 -10.24 -11.93
C GLY A 165 33.29 -10.52 -11.26
N PHE A 166 32.65 -9.51 -10.64
CA PHE A 166 31.35 -9.63 -9.96
C PHE A 166 30.32 -8.68 -10.59
N PRO A 167 29.73 -9.06 -11.73
CA PRO A 167 28.71 -8.23 -12.38
C PRO A 167 27.48 -8.05 -11.49
N THR A 168 27.03 -6.81 -11.34
CA THR A 168 25.86 -6.43 -10.57
C THR A 168 24.81 -5.80 -11.46
N ALA A 169 23.52 -6.02 -11.14
CA ALA A 169 22.39 -5.31 -11.73
C ALA A 169 22.02 -4.14 -10.81
N ASN A 170 21.78 -2.97 -11.37
CA ASN A 170 21.22 -1.85 -10.63
C ASN A 170 19.73 -1.80 -10.90
N LEU A 171 18.93 -1.71 -9.86
CA LEU A 171 17.49 -1.65 -9.93
C LEU A 171 17.01 -0.19 -9.78
N ASN A 172 16.34 0.32 -10.79
CA ASN A 172 15.60 1.57 -10.69
C ASN A 172 14.15 1.27 -10.32
N ILE A 173 13.69 1.77 -9.19
CA ILE A 173 12.34 1.48 -8.69
C ILE A 173 11.31 2.23 -9.52
N ASP A 174 10.30 1.51 -10.03
CA ASP A 174 9.31 2.06 -10.96
C ASP A 174 8.37 3.08 -10.31
N TYR A 175 8.08 2.89 -9.02
CA TYR A 175 7.17 3.77 -8.26
C TYR A 175 7.97 4.72 -7.36
N PRO A 176 8.04 6.02 -7.68
CA PRO A 176 8.90 6.98 -6.98
C PRO A 176 8.60 7.11 -5.48
N ASP A 177 7.33 6.93 -5.09
CA ASP A 177 6.91 7.02 -3.70
C ASP A 177 7.01 5.69 -2.93
N LYS A 178 7.56 4.65 -3.54
CA LYS A 178 7.80 3.37 -2.85
C LYS A 178 8.72 3.57 -1.66
N LEU A 179 8.35 2.99 -0.51
CA LEU A 179 9.23 2.95 0.63
C LEU A 179 10.37 1.98 0.34
N ILE A 180 11.59 2.48 0.40
CA ILE A 180 12.82 1.68 0.32
C ILE A 180 13.23 1.34 1.76
N PRO A 181 13.54 0.08 2.10
CA PRO A 181 14.07 -0.28 3.41
C PRO A 181 15.37 0.45 3.75
N ALA A 182 15.78 0.41 5.02
CA ALA A 182 17.03 1.03 5.47
C ALA A 182 18.24 0.53 4.66
N ASN A 183 19.30 1.33 4.63
CA ASN A 183 20.57 0.92 4.03
C ASN A 183 21.07 -0.38 4.66
N GLY A 184 21.50 -1.31 3.82
CA GLY A 184 21.95 -2.62 4.28
C GLY A 184 22.05 -3.64 3.14
N VAL A 185 22.42 -4.84 3.50
CA VAL A 185 22.49 -6.01 2.60
C VAL A 185 21.38 -6.98 2.95
N TYR A 186 20.58 -7.33 1.96
CA TYR A 186 19.39 -8.17 2.12
C TYR A 186 19.49 -9.42 1.27
N ALA A 187 19.14 -10.56 1.84
CA ALA A 187 18.88 -11.77 1.09
C ALA A 187 17.52 -11.63 0.38
N VAL A 188 17.49 -11.81 -0.93
CA VAL A 188 16.28 -11.56 -1.74
C VAL A 188 15.98 -12.73 -2.66
N ARG A 189 14.68 -12.84 -3.01
CA ARG A 189 14.24 -13.67 -4.13
C ARG A 189 13.93 -12.73 -5.30
N ILE A 190 14.57 -12.98 -6.44
CA ILE A 190 14.44 -12.17 -7.64
C ILE A 190 13.56 -12.92 -8.63
N GLY A 191 12.43 -12.31 -9.01
CA GLY A 191 11.58 -12.77 -10.10
C GLY A 191 11.89 -11.99 -11.36
N ILE A 192 11.98 -12.64 -12.49
CA ILE A 192 12.15 -12.01 -13.80
C ILE A 192 10.94 -12.29 -14.71
N PRO A 193 10.72 -11.50 -15.78
CA PRO A 193 9.50 -11.57 -16.61
C PRO A 193 9.23 -12.93 -17.25
N ASP A 194 10.23 -13.79 -17.42
CA ASP A 194 10.06 -15.14 -17.96
C ASP A 194 9.49 -16.15 -16.93
N GLY A 195 9.14 -15.68 -15.73
CA GLY A 195 8.59 -16.48 -14.63
C GLY A 195 9.62 -17.20 -13.77
N LYS A 196 10.93 -17.09 -14.06
CA LYS A 196 11.97 -17.71 -13.25
C LYS A 196 12.25 -16.89 -11.98
N HIS A 197 12.70 -17.61 -10.94
CA HIS A 197 13.07 -17.05 -9.68
C HIS A 197 14.51 -17.44 -9.30
N TYR A 198 15.25 -16.48 -8.76
CA TYR A 198 16.62 -16.64 -8.32
C TYR A 198 16.80 -16.15 -6.89
N GLY A 199 17.71 -16.77 -6.14
CA GLY A 199 18.24 -16.20 -4.91
C GLY A 199 19.29 -15.15 -5.23
N GLY A 200 19.37 -14.09 -4.42
CA GLY A 200 20.36 -13.04 -4.61
C GLY A 200 20.60 -12.21 -3.35
N MET A 201 21.53 -11.30 -3.46
CA MET A 201 21.80 -10.27 -2.46
C MET A 201 21.45 -8.88 -3.06
N LEU A 202 20.69 -8.11 -2.32
CA LEU A 202 20.38 -6.73 -2.63
C LEU A 202 21.13 -5.81 -1.66
N ASN A 203 21.94 -4.91 -2.19
CA ASN A 203 22.54 -3.83 -1.41
C ASN A 203 21.71 -2.56 -1.58
N ILE A 204 21.20 -2.02 -0.48
CA ILE A 204 20.55 -0.71 -0.44
C ILE A 204 21.50 0.25 0.25
N GLY A 205 21.89 1.35 -0.44
CA GLY A 205 22.80 2.30 0.16
C GLY A 205 23.30 3.37 -0.81
N HIS A 206 23.86 4.43 -0.24
CA HIS A 206 24.58 5.44 -1.02
C HIS A 206 25.98 4.92 -1.38
N ARG A 207 26.39 5.14 -2.61
CA ARG A 207 27.78 4.87 -3.03
C ARG A 207 28.70 5.97 -2.51
N PRO A 208 29.64 5.68 -1.61
CA PRO A 208 30.51 6.71 -1.06
C PRO A 208 31.54 7.27 -2.06
N THR A 209 31.72 6.64 -3.23
CA THR A 209 32.84 6.89 -4.14
C THR A 209 32.52 7.70 -5.39
N LEU A 210 31.30 8.16 -5.61
CA LEU A 210 30.95 8.95 -6.80
C LEU A 210 30.02 10.09 -6.37
N ASN A 211 30.58 11.29 -6.29
CA ASN A 211 29.94 12.55 -5.91
C ASN A 211 28.72 12.90 -6.79
N ARG A 212 27.57 12.27 -6.51
CA ARG A 212 26.25 12.81 -6.88
C ARG A 212 25.30 12.60 -5.72
N PRO A 213 24.64 13.66 -5.22
CA PRO A 213 23.88 13.61 -3.96
C PRO A 213 22.58 12.81 -3.98
N ASN A 214 22.16 12.18 -5.10
CA ASN A 214 20.84 11.55 -5.22
C ASN A 214 20.83 10.16 -5.89
N ASP A 215 21.93 9.45 -6.05
CA ASP A 215 21.95 8.12 -6.65
C ASP A 215 21.90 7.03 -5.57
N TYR A 216 20.73 6.44 -5.36
CA TYR A 216 20.59 5.14 -4.68
C TYR A 216 21.01 4.01 -5.64
N SER A 217 21.79 3.08 -5.18
CA SER A 217 22.16 1.86 -5.94
C SER A 217 21.65 0.61 -5.26
#